data_1e28b9c35cca73d5cd93c8f844067d6e
#
_entry.id   1e28b9c35cca73d5cd93c8f844067d6e
#
_cell.length_a   1.000
_cell.length_b   1.000
_cell.length_c   1.000
_cell.angle_alpha   90.00
_cell.angle_beta   90.00
_cell.angle_gamma   90.00
#
_symmetry.space_group_name_H-M   'P 1'
#
loop_
_entity.id
_entity.type
_entity.pdbx_description
1 polymer ?
#
loop_
_entity_poly.entity_id
_entity_poly.type
_entity_poly.pdbx_seq_one_letter_code
_entity_poly.pdbx_strand_id
1 'polypeptide(L)'
;MPKHLAKLHENGDIYYHDLDSYNLTVNCLNIDTGRILQRGFNTGYGTINAPKRIESAAELSCILLQSTQNDMFGGQAHVNFDNDMALFIPNTRSEIRKEILENLKGLEVQEEVLNKEKIDELVEERLRLRIHQAMQGIVYNLNTMHSRAGSQVPFSSINIGIPKDKDAALICEIFLKEYEKGLGKGEQPIFPNIIFRVKEGVNREEKDPYYYLFKLAAKIAGKRMNPTFMNMDSDFNKEYYDKGIIPATMGCRTYVCSNISGEEGPAGRGNIAPTTINLPRVGILAKKDINKFFNLLDNRLELARESLLHRYNVLKKLRVKDLPFVVGEGLMKGSENLLPDDSIEPILKQGSWAIGFIGIAETLTAL
;
A
#
# COMPACT_ATOMS: atom_id res chain seq x y z
N MET A 1 0.02 26.58 -13.66
CA MET A 1 -0.30 27.14 -12.32
C MET A 1 -0.41 28.66 -12.40
N PRO A 2 -1.35 29.34 -11.75
CA PRO A 2 -1.41 30.80 -11.65
C PRO A 2 -0.15 31.39 -11.04
N LYS A 3 0.30 32.56 -11.52
CA LYS A 3 1.58 33.17 -11.10
C LYS A 3 1.64 33.46 -9.59
N HIS A 4 0.53 33.87 -8.97
CA HIS A 4 0.50 34.16 -7.54
C HIS A 4 0.66 32.89 -6.69
N LEU A 5 0.13 31.75 -7.14
CA LEU A 5 0.34 30.46 -6.49
C LEU A 5 1.78 29.97 -6.67
N ALA A 6 2.35 30.09 -7.89
CA ALA A 6 3.75 29.70 -8.14
C ALA A 6 4.72 30.44 -7.21
N LYS A 7 4.50 31.75 -6.99
CA LYS A 7 5.33 32.56 -6.07
C LYS A 7 5.33 32.05 -4.63
N LEU A 8 4.26 31.40 -4.17
CA LEU A 8 4.22 30.84 -2.82
C LEU A 8 5.22 29.68 -2.66
N HIS A 9 5.42 28.91 -3.71
CA HIS A 9 6.43 27.85 -3.73
C HIS A 9 7.84 28.44 -3.82
N GLU A 10 8.05 29.38 -4.73
CA GLU A 10 9.34 30.06 -4.91
C GLU A 10 9.79 30.78 -3.64
N ASN A 11 8.87 31.40 -2.92
CA ASN A 11 9.13 32.10 -1.66
C ASN A 11 9.28 31.16 -0.46
N GLY A 12 8.96 29.87 -0.60
CA GLY A 12 8.95 28.89 0.49
C GLY A 12 7.80 29.06 1.48
N ASP A 13 6.70 29.68 1.07
CA ASP A 13 5.48 29.79 1.89
C ASP A 13 4.68 28.50 1.92
N ILE A 14 4.54 27.87 0.74
CA ILE A 14 3.82 26.61 0.52
C ILE A 14 4.66 25.73 -0.38
N TYR A 15 4.82 24.46 -0.02
CA TYR A 15 5.45 23.47 -0.86
C TYR A 15 4.38 22.67 -1.63
N TYR A 16 4.42 22.74 -2.94
CA TYR A 16 3.62 21.89 -3.82
C TYR A 16 4.41 20.64 -4.15
N HIS A 17 3.88 19.50 -3.75
CA HIS A 17 4.55 18.21 -4.00
C HIS A 17 4.50 17.86 -5.48
N ASP A 18 5.64 17.34 -5.99
CA ASP A 18 5.77 16.76 -7.31
C ASP A 18 5.24 17.68 -8.43
N LEU A 19 5.83 18.85 -8.53
CA LEU A 19 5.43 19.88 -9.49
C LEU A 19 5.59 19.44 -10.95
N ASP A 20 6.52 18.56 -11.24
CA ASP A 20 6.72 17.91 -12.53
C ASP A 20 5.51 17.07 -12.97
N SER A 21 4.80 16.50 -12.00
CA SER A 21 3.57 15.73 -12.22
C SER A 21 2.27 16.47 -11.92
N TYR A 22 2.34 17.80 -11.74
CA TYR A 22 1.21 18.61 -11.24
C TYR A 22 -0.09 18.45 -12.04
N ASN A 23 0.01 18.34 -13.35
CA ASN A 23 -1.12 18.28 -14.30
C ASN A 23 -1.19 16.96 -15.09
N LEU A 24 -0.43 15.96 -14.70
CA LEU A 24 -0.32 14.72 -15.46
C LEU A 24 -1.06 13.56 -14.82
N THR A 25 -1.07 13.49 -13.47
CA THR A 25 -1.56 12.30 -12.77
C THR A 25 -1.87 12.54 -11.30
N VAL A 26 -2.30 11.46 -10.63
CA VAL A 26 -2.61 11.36 -9.19
C VAL A 26 -1.40 10.89 -8.40
N ASN A 27 -1.43 11.07 -7.07
CA ASN A 27 -0.27 10.80 -6.23
C ASN A 27 -0.19 9.33 -5.78
N CYS A 28 -1.06 8.88 -4.89
CA CYS A 28 -0.93 7.60 -4.20
C CYS A 28 -2.17 6.73 -4.33
N LEU A 29 -2.02 5.40 -4.16
CA LEU A 29 -3.11 4.43 -4.25
C LEU A 29 -2.97 3.29 -3.25
N ASN A 30 -4.07 2.97 -2.57
CA ASN A 30 -4.28 1.72 -1.84
C ASN A 30 -4.91 0.69 -2.79
N ILE A 31 -4.17 -0.34 -3.13
CA ILE A 31 -4.59 -1.33 -4.13
C ILE A 31 -5.32 -2.49 -3.45
N ASP A 32 -6.51 -2.81 -3.97
CA ASP A 32 -7.24 -4.04 -3.66
C ASP A 32 -6.62 -5.20 -4.45
N THR A 33 -5.49 -5.69 -3.95
CA THR A 33 -4.64 -6.66 -4.65
C THR A 33 -5.35 -7.98 -4.87
N GLY A 34 -6.06 -8.47 -3.85
CA GLY A 34 -6.80 -9.74 -3.96
C GLY A 34 -7.83 -9.70 -5.09
N ARG A 35 -8.62 -8.64 -5.20
CA ARG A 35 -9.59 -8.45 -6.26
C ARG A 35 -8.95 -8.39 -7.64
N ILE A 36 -7.86 -7.64 -7.79
CA ILE A 36 -7.18 -7.47 -9.08
C ILE A 36 -6.54 -8.80 -9.53
N LEU A 37 -5.84 -9.49 -8.64
CA LEU A 37 -5.20 -10.76 -8.98
C LEU A 37 -6.22 -11.86 -9.32
N GLN A 38 -7.36 -11.94 -8.62
CA GLN A 38 -8.38 -12.94 -8.89
C GLN A 38 -9.01 -12.84 -10.30
N ARG A 39 -9.05 -11.66 -10.89
CA ARG A 39 -9.58 -11.46 -12.25
C ARG A 39 -8.50 -11.44 -13.34
N GLY A 40 -7.24 -11.21 -12.95
CA GLY A 40 -6.18 -10.82 -13.88
C GLY A 40 -6.26 -9.34 -14.26
N PHE A 41 -5.33 -8.87 -15.07
CA PHE A 41 -5.23 -7.47 -15.50
C PHE A 41 -4.43 -7.34 -16.80
N ASN A 42 -4.55 -6.19 -17.47
CA ASN A 42 -3.81 -5.87 -18.69
C ASN A 42 -2.84 -4.71 -18.43
N THR A 43 -1.56 -4.89 -18.75
CA THR A 43 -0.53 -3.85 -18.58
C THR A 43 -0.39 -2.92 -19.79
N GLY A 44 -1.28 -3.04 -20.79
CA GLY A 44 -1.19 -2.32 -22.05
C GLY A 44 -0.48 -3.11 -23.18
N TYR A 45 0.26 -4.15 -22.83
CA TYR A 45 0.96 -5.02 -23.77
C TYR A 45 0.32 -6.41 -23.93
N GLY A 46 -0.60 -6.75 -23.07
CA GLY A 46 -1.29 -8.04 -23.09
C GLY A 46 -2.00 -8.32 -21.76
N THR A 47 -2.92 -9.28 -21.82
CA THR A 47 -3.69 -9.72 -20.67
C THR A 47 -2.91 -10.74 -19.85
N ILE A 48 -2.80 -10.49 -18.56
CA ILE A 48 -2.23 -11.39 -17.57
C ILE A 48 -3.39 -12.12 -16.87
N ASN A 49 -3.41 -13.44 -16.97
CA ASN A 49 -4.45 -14.24 -16.33
C ASN A 49 -4.30 -14.27 -14.81
N ALA A 50 -5.39 -14.56 -14.11
CA ALA A 50 -5.38 -14.80 -12.68
C ALA A 50 -4.37 -15.87 -12.28
N PRO A 51 -3.50 -15.65 -11.28
CA PRO A 51 -2.56 -16.64 -10.81
C PRO A 51 -3.28 -17.80 -10.11
N LYS A 52 -2.71 -18.99 -10.19
CA LYS A 52 -3.24 -20.18 -9.51
C LYS A 52 -2.46 -20.54 -8.26
N ARG A 53 -1.20 -20.12 -8.17
CA ARG A 53 -0.25 -20.50 -7.12
C ARG A 53 0.30 -19.26 -6.41
N ILE A 54 0.81 -19.49 -5.21
CA ILE A 54 1.39 -18.41 -4.39
C ILE A 54 2.60 -17.76 -5.07
N GLU A 55 3.44 -18.53 -5.79
CA GLU A 55 4.61 -17.99 -6.48
C GLU A 55 4.18 -16.98 -7.57
N SER A 56 3.27 -17.41 -8.43
CA SER A 56 2.74 -16.51 -9.49
C SER A 56 1.99 -15.32 -8.91
N ALA A 57 1.25 -15.50 -7.81
CA ALA A 57 0.57 -14.38 -7.14
C ALA A 57 1.57 -13.38 -6.59
N ALA A 58 2.67 -13.85 -6.00
CA ALA A 58 3.75 -13.00 -5.51
C ALA A 58 4.41 -12.20 -6.63
N GLU A 59 4.77 -12.84 -7.73
CA GLU A 59 5.33 -12.16 -8.92
C GLU A 59 4.37 -11.13 -9.50
N LEU A 60 3.10 -11.50 -9.70
CA LEU A 60 2.09 -10.60 -10.24
C LEU A 60 1.76 -9.43 -9.30
N SER A 61 1.87 -9.62 -7.99
CA SER A 61 1.73 -8.52 -7.04
C SER A 61 2.82 -7.45 -7.21
N CYS A 62 4.05 -7.87 -7.52
CA CYS A 62 5.16 -6.96 -7.85
C CYS A 62 4.93 -6.25 -9.20
N ILE A 63 4.51 -6.99 -10.24
CA ILE A 63 4.19 -6.42 -11.55
C ILE A 63 3.05 -5.40 -11.43
N LEU A 64 2.04 -5.69 -10.61
CA LEU A 64 0.94 -4.77 -10.33
C LEU A 64 1.45 -3.43 -9.77
N LEU A 65 2.34 -3.47 -8.76
CA LEU A 65 2.96 -2.26 -8.21
C LEU A 65 3.84 -1.53 -9.23
N GLN A 66 4.62 -2.25 -10.01
CA GLN A 66 5.50 -1.67 -11.03
C GLN A 66 4.71 -1.00 -12.15
N SER A 67 3.63 -1.64 -12.61
CA SER A 67 2.79 -1.10 -13.69
C SER A 67 2.08 0.19 -13.28
N THR A 68 1.69 0.34 -11.99
CA THR A 68 1.10 1.60 -11.52
C THR A 68 2.05 2.79 -11.62
N GLN A 69 3.37 2.55 -11.60
CA GLN A 69 4.38 3.62 -11.69
C GLN A 69 4.39 4.35 -13.04
N ASN A 70 3.77 3.77 -14.07
CA ASN A 70 3.64 4.44 -15.36
C ASN A 70 2.57 5.55 -15.34
N ASP A 71 1.56 5.36 -14.49
CA ASP A 71 0.38 6.23 -14.43
C ASP A 71 0.35 7.15 -13.20
N MET A 72 1.25 6.94 -12.21
CA MET A 72 1.25 7.72 -10.98
C MET A 72 2.66 7.86 -10.40
N PHE A 73 2.88 8.89 -9.57
CA PHE A 73 4.22 9.23 -9.11
C PHE A 73 4.48 8.94 -7.63
N GLY A 74 3.44 8.79 -6.81
CA GLY A 74 3.59 8.54 -5.38
C GLY A 74 3.67 7.07 -5.01
N GLY A 75 3.31 6.76 -3.76
CA GLY A 75 3.39 5.41 -3.22
C GLY A 75 2.16 4.57 -3.51
N GLN A 76 2.37 3.27 -3.63
CA GLN A 76 1.33 2.26 -3.75
C GLN A 76 1.36 1.32 -2.55
N ALA A 77 0.20 0.90 -2.08
CA ALA A 77 0.09 0.00 -0.96
C ALA A 77 -0.85 -1.16 -1.24
N HIS A 78 -0.42 -2.37 -0.89
CA HIS A 78 -1.31 -3.51 -0.72
C HIS A 78 -2.10 -3.32 0.58
N VAL A 79 -3.43 -3.27 0.49
CA VAL A 79 -4.26 -2.95 1.66
C VAL A 79 -4.41 -4.10 2.64
N ASN A 80 -4.28 -5.35 2.17
CA ASN A 80 -4.56 -6.53 3.00
C ASN A 80 -3.74 -7.74 2.55
N PHE A 81 -2.45 -7.55 2.42
CA PHE A 81 -1.53 -8.43 1.70
C PHE A 81 -1.52 -9.87 2.19
N ASP A 82 -1.48 -10.09 3.50
CA ASP A 82 -1.47 -11.43 4.09
C ASP A 82 -2.73 -12.23 3.71
N ASN A 83 -3.90 -11.60 3.77
CA ASN A 83 -5.16 -12.21 3.39
C ASN A 83 -5.31 -12.37 1.88
N ASP A 84 -4.82 -11.40 1.10
CA ASP A 84 -4.88 -11.44 -0.37
C ASP A 84 -4.01 -12.56 -0.93
N MET A 85 -2.80 -12.74 -0.39
CA MET A 85 -1.90 -13.84 -0.80
C MET A 85 -2.42 -15.21 -0.34
N ALA A 86 -3.08 -15.29 0.80
CA ALA A 86 -3.67 -16.53 1.31
C ALA A 86 -4.73 -17.14 0.36
N LEU A 87 -5.37 -16.34 -0.49
CA LEU A 87 -6.32 -16.81 -1.49
C LEU A 87 -5.74 -17.87 -2.44
N PHE A 88 -4.43 -17.88 -2.62
CA PHE A 88 -3.73 -18.78 -3.55
C PHE A 88 -3.12 -20.00 -2.88
N ILE A 89 -3.22 -20.11 -1.55
CA ILE A 89 -2.68 -21.25 -0.79
C ILE A 89 -3.44 -22.54 -1.02
N PRO A 90 -4.78 -22.59 -1.05
CA PRO A 90 -5.50 -23.86 -1.26
C PRO A 90 -5.12 -24.55 -2.57
N ASN A 91 -5.02 -23.82 -3.67
CA ASN A 91 -4.61 -24.37 -4.96
C ASN A 91 -3.15 -24.84 -4.93
N THR A 92 -2.24 -24.05 -4.35
CA THR A 92 -0.83 -24.43 -4.20
C THR A 92 -0.70 -25.70 -3.38
N ARG A 93 -1.42 -25.82 -2.27
CA ARG A 93 -1.45 -27.04 -1.43
C ARG A 93 -1.95 -28.26 -2.20
N SER A 94 -3.02 -28.11 -2.98
CA SER A 94 -3.60 -29.18 -3.82
C SER A 94 -2.61 -29.67 -4.89
N GLU A 95 -1.90 -28.74 -5.56
CA GLU A 95 -0.89 -29.11 -6.55
C GLU A 95 0.31 -29.83 -5.92
N ILE A 96 0.81 -29.35 -4.78
CA ILE A 96 1.90 -30.01 -4.04
C ILE A 96 1.50 -31.46 -3.69
N ARG A 97 0.27 -31.65 -3.21
CA ARG A 97 -0.25 -32.99 -2.91
C ARG A 97 -0.24 -33.88 -4.15
N LYS A 98 -0.72 -33.36 -5.28
CA LYS A 98 -0.72 -34.07 -6.54
C LYS A 98 0.69 -34.46 -6.97
N GLU A 99 1.64 -33.53 -6.93
CA GLU A 99 3.06 -33.78 -7.26
C GLU A 99 3.68 -34.88 -6.36
N ILE A 100 3.39 -34.84 -5.04
CA ILE A 100 3.88 -35.86 -4.11
C ILE A 100 3.32 -37.21 -4.47
N LEU A 101 2.03 -37.35 -4.73
CA LEU A 101 1.39 -38.62 -5.08
C LEU A 101 1.88 -39.13 -6.43
N GLU A 102 2.08 -38.27 -7.42
CA GLU A 102 2.64 -38.65 -8.71
C GLU A 102 4.09 -39.19 -8.59
N ASN A 103 4.92 -38.51 -7.78
CA ASN A 103 6.29 -38.94 -7.52
C ASN A 103 6.33 -40.28 -6.79
N LEU A 104 5.45 -40.55 -5.83
CA LEU A 104 5.38 -41.80 -5.11
C LEU A 104 4.95 -42.95 -6.03
N LYS A 105 3.99 -42.72 -6.92
CA LYS A 105 3.59 -43.69 -7.95
C LYS A 105 4.75 -44.03 -8.89
N GLY A 106 5.54 -43.05 -9.31
CA GLY A 106 6.71 -43.22 -10.16
C GLY A 106 7.86 -44.02 -9.50
N LEU A 107 7.88 -44.04 -8.17
CA LEU A 107 8.86 -44.79 -7.39
C LEU A 107 8.36 -46.21 -6.98
N GLU A 108 7.18 -46.64 -7.48
CA GLU A 108 6.53 -47.90 -7.12
C GLU A 108 6.31 -48.09 -5.60
N VAL A 109 6.27 -46.98 -4.84
CA VAL A 109 5.98 -47.02 -3.41
C VAL A 109 4.49 -47.29 -3.23
N GLN A 110 4.16 -48.39 -2.55
CA GLN A 110 2.78 -48.74 -2.24
C GLN A 110 2.16 -47.65 -1.35
N GLU A 111 0.97 -47.16 -1.70
CA GLU A 111 0.24 -46.11 -0.93
C GLU A 111 0.01 -46.52 0.52
N GLU A 112 -0.02 -47.80 0.84
CA GLU A 112 -0.16 -48.40 2.17
C GLU A 112 1.02 -48.10 3.11
N VAL A 113 2.20 -47.76 2.57
CA VAL A 113 3.41 -47.44 3.37
C VAL A 113 3.42 -46.01 3.87
N LEU A 114 2.71 -45.12 3.19
CA LEU A 114 2.56 -43.72 3.61
C LEU A 114 1.15 -43.45 4.08
N ASN A 115 0.98 -43.35 5.39
CA ASN A 115 -0.30 -42.94 5.95
C ASN A 115 -0.64 -41.49 5.52
N LYS A 116 -1.91 -41.15 5.51
CA LYS A 116 -2.41 -39.83 5.13
C LYS A 116 -1.72 -38.69 5.88
N GLU A 117 -1.44 -38.89 7.18
CA GLU A 117 -0.80 -37.91 8.05
C GLU A 117 0.61 -37.55 7.55
N LYS A 118 1.39 -38.53 7.12
CA LYS A 118 2.74 -38.29 6.58
C LYS A 118 2.72 -37.52 5.25
N ILE A 119 1.74 -37.79 4.40
CA ILE A 119 1.55 -37.05 3.16
C ILE A 119 1.17 -35.61 3.49
N ASP A 120 0.28 -35.39 4.46
CA ASP A 120 -0.15 -34.06 4.91
C ASP A 120 1.04 -33.25 5.49
N GLU A 121 1.89 -33.89 6.29
CA GLU A 121 3.12 -33.26 6.80
C GLU A 121 4.06 -32.82 5.65
N LEU A 122 4.30 -33.70 4.68
CA LEU A 122 5.15 -33.40 3.53
C LEU A 122 4.58 -32.27 2.65
N VAL A 123 3.25 -32.23 2.50
CA VAL A 123 2.57 -31.15 1.79
C VAL A 123 2.79 -29.82 2.50
N GLU A 124 2.60 -29.76 3.82
CA GLU A 124 2.78 -28.52 4.58
C GLU A 124 4.26 -28.07 4.63
N GLU A 125 5.20 -29.00 4.71
CA GLU A 125 6.63 -28.68 4.63
C GLU A 125 6.98 -28.04 3.28
N ARG A 126 6.58 -28.68 2.17
CA ARG A 126 6.82 -28.13 0.83
C ARG A 126 6.10 -26.81 0.60
N LEU A 127 4.88 -26.68 1.10
CA LEU A 127 4.13 -25.43 1.04
C LEU A 127 4.89 -24.29 1.71
N ARG A 128 5.41 -24.52 2.93
CA ARG A 128 6.22 -23.52 3.64
C ARG A 128 7.44 -23.11 2.83
N LEU A 129 8.15 -24.04 2.22
CA LEU A 129 9.32 -23.72 1.37
C LEU A 129 8.93 -22.84 0.16
N ARG A 130 7.82 -23.17 -0.53
CA ARG A 130 7.32 -22.38 -1.66
C ARG A 130 6.92 -20.96 -1.22
N ILE A 131 6.24 -20.83 -0.06
CA ILE A 131 5.89 -19.51 0.48
C ILE A 131 7.16 -18.73 0.82
N HIS A 132 8.16 -19.34 1.46
CA HIS A 132 9.43 -18.69 1.75
C HIS A 132 10.06 -18.13 0.48
N GLN A 133 10.15 -18.91 -0.57
CA GLN A 133 10.72 -18.48 -1.84
C GLN A 133 9.92 -17.36 -2.50
N ALA A 134 8.59 -17.46 -2.48
CA ALA A 134 7.71 -16.43 -3.01
C ALA A 134 7.86 -15.08 -2.25
N MET A 135 7.89 -15.11 -0.92
CA MET A 135 8.05 -13.91 -0.08
C MET A 135 9.46 -13.29 -0.22
N GLN A 136 10.48 -14.12 -0.31
CA GLN A 136 11.85 -13.67 -0.61
C GLN A 136 11.91 -12.97 -1.98
N GLY A 137 11.23 -13.55 -2.99
CA GLY A 137 11.13 -12.96 -4.33
C GLY A 137 10.51 -11.56 -4.30
N ILE A 138 9.46 -11.33 -3.50
CA ILE A 138 8.86 -10.00 -3.32
C ILE A 138 9.88 -9.02 -2.71
N VAL A 139 10.56 -9.41 -1.63
CA VAL A 139 11.55 -8.54 -0.97
C VAL A 139 12.66 -8.16 -1.94
N TYR A 140 13.17 -9.12 -2.72
CA TYR A 140 14.22 -8.84 -3.70
C TYR A 140 13.72 -7.97 -4.85
N ASN A 141 12.57 -8.31 -5.43
CA ASN A 141 11.99 -7.59 -6.56
C ASN A 141 11.75 -6.11 -6.23
N LEU A 142 11.07 -5.82 -5.11
CA LEU A 142 10.73 -4.46 -4.71
C LEU A 142 11.94 -3.60 -4.32
N ASN A 143 13.12 -4.19 -4.13
CA ASN A 143 14.36 -3.47 -3.84
C ASN A 143 15.34 -3.40 -5.01
N THR A 144 15.13 -4.18 -6.08
CA THR A 144 16.11 -4.28 -7.17
C THR A 144 15.54 -4.02 -8.56
N MET A 145 14.23 -4.21 -8.76
CA MET A 145 13.59 -3.97 -10.06
C MET A 145 13.20 -2.51 -10.22
N HIS A 146 13.94 -1.82 -11.05
CA HIS A 146 13.67 -0.43 -11.39
C HIS A 146 12.50 -0.36 -12.37
N SER A 147 11.44 0.34 -11.99
CA SER A 147 10.24 0.55 -12.82
C SER A 147 10.01 2.00 -13.22
N ARG A 148 10.90 2.91 -12.81
CA ARG A 148 10.84 4.34 -13.12
C ARG A 148 12.17 4.83 -13.65
N ALA A 149 12.14 5.95 -14.41
CA ALA A 149 13.35 6.63 -14.86
C ALA A 149 14.25 7.02 -13.67
N GLY A 150 15.56 7.04 -13.88
CA GLY A 150 16.54 7.36 -12.84
C GLY A 150 16.80 6.21 -11.85
N SER A 151 16.59 4.97 -12.29
CA SER A 151 16.85 3.75 -11.48
C SER A 151 16.06 3.69 -10.17
N GLN A 152 14.84 4.23 -10.16
CA GLN A 152 13.98 4.19 -8.98
C GLN A 152 13.19 2.87 -8.91
N VAL A 153 13.17 2.27 -7.73
CA VAL A 153 12.28 1.16 -7.40
C VAL A 153 10.90 1.70 -6.98
N PRO A 154 9.82 0.88 -7.04
CA PRO A 154 8.49 1.32 -6.62
C PRO A 154 8.47 1.74 -5.14
N PHE A 155 7.88 2.90 -4.85
CA PHE A 155 7.61 3.32 -3.46
C PHE A 155 6.44 2.51 -2.90
N SER A 156 6.75 1.28 -2.49
CA SER A 156 5.76 0.26 -2.16
C SER A 156 5.52 0.13 -0.66
N SER A 157 4.31 -0.27 -0.30
CA SER A 157 3.89 -0.54 1.08
C SER A 157 3.03 -1.79 1.15
N ILE A 158 3.06 -2.45 2.30
CA ILE A 158 2.29 -3.66 2.57
C ILE A 158 1.63 -3.52 3.94
N ASN A 159 0.30 -3.69 3.99
CA ASN A 159 -0.47 -3.76 5.23
C ASN A 159 -0.74 -5.22 5.58
N ILE A 160 -0.35 -5.65 6.78
CA ILE A 160 -0.46 -7.02 7.30
C ILE A 160 -0.87 -7.01 8.79
N GLY A 161 -1.08 -8.19 9.37
CA GLY A 161 -1.21 -8.37 10.82
C GLY A 161 -2.63 -8.65 11.32
N ILE A 162 -3.65 -8.62 10.45
CA ILE A 162 -5.02 -9.02 10.79
C ILE A 162 -5.41 -10.25 9.93
N PRO A 163 -4.81 -11.41 10.21
CA PRO A 163 -5.08 -12.60 9.42
C PRO A 163 -6.50 -13.13 9.71
N LYS A 164 -7.22 -13.50 8.66
CA LYS A 164 -8.56 -14.11 8.74
C LYS A 164 -8.50 -15.58 9.13
N ASP A 165 -7.41 -16.25 8.78
CA ASP A 165 -7.22 -17.68 8.98
C ASP A 165 -5.73 -18.04 9.18
N LYS A 166 -5.45 -19.33 9.30
CA LYS A 166 -4.09 -19.85 9.49
C LYS A 166 -3.20 -19.66 8.27
N ASP A 167 -3.75 -19.69 7.07
CA ASP A 167 -2.98 -19.50 5.84
C ASP A 167 -2.52 -18.05 5.71
N ALA A 168 -3.38 -17.07 6.03
CA ALA A 168 -3.00 -15.66 6.09
C ALA A 168 -1.97 -15.39 7.20
N ALA A 169 -2.12 -16.04 8.37
CA ALA A 169 -1.14 -15.93 9.45
C ALA A 169 0.22 -16.50 9.04
N LEU A 170 0.24 -17.60 8.29
CA LEU A 170 1.46 -18.21 7.73
C LEU A 170 2.15 -17.28 6.73
N ILE A 171 1.40 -16.64 5.84
CA ILE A 171 1.94 -15.62 4.91
C ILE A 171 2.57 -14.47 5.70
N CYS A 172 1.86 -13.92 6.68
CA CYS A 172 2.34 -12.83 7.52
C CYS A 172 3.66 -13.21 8.23
N GLU A 173 3.70 -14.40 8.86
CA GLU A 173 4.89 -14.91 9.55
C GLU A 173 6.08 -15.04 8.61
N ILE A 174 5.89 -15.71 7.48
CA ILE A 174 6.98 -15.99 6.54
C ILE A 174 7.47 -14.71 5.88
N PHE A 175 6.57 -13.80 5.48
CA PHE A 175 6.95 -12.51 4.92
C PHE A 175 7.82 -11.71 5.91
N LEU A 176 7.43 -11.62 7.17
CA LEU A 176 8.20 -10.95 8.21
C LEU A 176 9.60 -11.59 8.38
N LYS A 177 9.69 -12.92 8.36
CA LYS A 177 10.97 -13.64 8.46
C LYS A 177 11.89 -13.38 7.26
N GLU A 178 11.35 -13.38 6.04
CA GLU A 178 12.14 -13.06 4.83
C GLU A 178 12.60 -11.61 4.84
N TYR A 179 11.74 -10.68 5.28
CA TYR A 179 12.14 -9.28 5.46
C TYR A 179 13.25 -9.12 6.54
N GLU A 180 13.19 -9.87 7.64
CA GLU A 180 14.24 -9.88 8.68
C GLU A 180 15.59 -10.31 8.12
N LYS A 181 15.63 -11.32 7.24
CA LYS A 181 16.87 -11.79 6.61
C LYS A 181 17.54 -10.69 5.79
N GLY A 182 16.77 -9.83 5.15
CA GLY A 182 17.27 -8.80 4.26
C GLY A 182 17.59 -9.30 2.86
N LEU A 183 18.41 -8.55 2.12
CA LEU A 183 18.88 -8.95 0.80
C LEU A 183 20.03 -9.96 0.92
N GLY A 184 20.59 -10.42 -0.20
CA GLY A 184 21.49 -11.57 -0.30
C GLY A 184 22.66 -11.65 0.70
N LYS A 185 23.18 -10.51 1.14
CA LYS A 185 24.23 -10.43 2.20
C LYS A 185 23.71 -9.89 3.52
N GLY A 186 22.37 -9.87 3.70
CA GLY A 186 21.71 -9.33 4.89
C GLY A 186 21.55 -7.82 4.87
N GLU A 187 21.71 -7.18 3.70
CA GLU A 187 21.49 -5.74 3.55
C GLU A 187 20.05 -5.35 3.92
N GLN A 188 19.91 -4.12 4.40
CA GLN A 188 18.62 -3.58 4.81
C GLN A 188 17.68 -3.42 3.61
N PRO A 189 16.52 -4.08 3.58
CA PRO A 189 15.49 -3.77 2.58
C PRO A 189 14.94 -2.37 2.84
N ILE A 190 14.85 -1.55 1.79
CA ILE A 190 14.21 -0.23 1.88
C ILE A 190 12.71 -0.38 1.69
N PHE A 191 12.31 -1.25 0.78
CA PHE A 191 10.92 -1.56 0.45
C PHE A 191 10.59 -3.05 0.66
N PRO A 192 9.30 -3.36 0.81
CA PRO A 192 8.19 -2.43 1.05
C PRO A 192 8.22 -1.83 2.46
N ASN A 193 7.62 -0.66 2.62
CA ASN A 193 7.26 -0.18 3.96
C ASN A 193 6.16 -1.10 4.52
N ILE A 194 6.40 -1.68 5.68
CA ILE A 194 5.47 -2.62 6.30
C ILE A 194 4.64 -1.88 7.36
N ILE A 195 3.32 -1.97 7.25
CA ILE A 195 2.38 -1.50 8.25
C ILE A 195 1.78 -2.73 8.94
N PHE A 196 2.19 -2.97 10.18
CA PHE A 196 1.66 -4.06 11.00
C PHE A 196 0.49 -3.56 11.84
N ARG A 197 -0.68 -4.12 11.63
CA ARG A 197 -1.91 -3.77 12.34
C ARG A 197 -2.02 -4.56 13.63
N VAL A 198 -2.24 -3.85 14.76
CA VAL A 198 -2.35 -4.42 16.10
C VAL A 198 -3.78 -4.28 16.58
N LYS A 199 -4.41 -5.41 16.99
CA LYS A 199 -5.82 -5.47 17.38
C LYS A 199 -6.01 -6.41 18.57
N GLU A 200 -6.73 -5.94 19.60
CA GLU A 200 -7.19 -6.77 20.71
C GLU A 200 -8.09 -7.90 20.21
N GLY A 201 -7.90 -9.09 20.78
CA GLY A 201 -8.59 -10.31 20.35
C GLY A 201 -8.01 -10.98 19.11
N VAL A 202 -7.02 -10.38 18.45
CA VAL A 202 -6.34 -10.93 17.26
C VAL A 202 -4.87 -11.20 17.54
N ASN A 203 -4.11 -10.16 17.89
CA ASN A 203 -2.64 -10.27 18.02
C ASN A 203 -2.01 -9.34 19.06
N ARG A 204 -2.79 -8.57 19.82
CA ARG A 204 -2.30 -7.56 20.76
C ARG A 204 -1.93 -8.12 22.11
N GLU A 205 -2.78 -8.98 22.66
CA GLU A 205 -2.64 -9.54 24.01
C GLU A 205 -2.03 -10.95 23.96
N GLU A 206 -1.34 -11.36 25.02
CA GLU A 206 -0.65 -12.65 25.08
C GLU A 206 -1.60 -13.86 24.86
N LYS A 207 -2.87 -13.70 25.24
CA LYS A 207 -3.92 -14.69 25.03
C LYS A 207 -4.47 -14.76 23.61
N ASP A 208 -4.13 -13.78 22.76
CA ASP A 208 -4.68 -13.69 21.41
C ASP A 208 -4.05 -14.75 20.49
N PRO A 209 -4.82 -15.30 19.54
CA PRO A 209 -4.38 -16.45 18.72
C PRO A 209 -3.14 -16.16 17.87
N TYR A 210 -2.94 -14.91 17.50
CA TYR A 210 -1.83 -14.49 16.64
C TYR A 210 -0.85 -13.54 17.34
N TYR A 211 -0.82 -13.52 18.66
CA TYR A 211 0.12 -12.69 19.44
C TYR A 211 1.58 -12.93 19.08
N TYR A 212 1.94 -14.16 18.70
CA TYR A 212 3.30 -14.49 18.23
C TYR A 212 3.74 -13.68 17.02
N LEU A 213 2.80 -13.27 16.13
CA LEU A 213 3.08 -12.39 14.99
C LEU A 213 3.45 -10.98 15.44
N PHE A 214 2.75 -10.44 16.45
CA PHE A 214 3.09 -9.15 17.03
C PHE A 214 4.48 -9.17 17.68
N LYS A 215 4.80 -10.21 18.46
CA LYS A 215 6.15 -10.37 19.02
C LYS A 215 7.23 -10.45 17.94
N LEU A 216 6.98 -11.18 16.86
CA LEU A 216 7.88 -11.28 15.72
C LEU A 216 8.05 -9.91 15.05
N ALA A 217 6.96 -9.21 14.76
CA ALA A 217 6.99 -7.89 14.16
C ALA A 217 7.75 -6.86 15.03
N ALA A 218 7.53 -6.87 16.35
CA ALA A 218 8.22 -5.99 17.29
C ALA A 218 9.73 -6.27 17.33
N LYS A 219 10.14 -7.55 17.37
CA LYS A 219 11.55 -7.96 17.28
C LYS A 219 12.21 -7.44 15.99
N ILE A 220 11.51 -7.59 14.86
CA ILE A 220 12.02 -7.16 13.55
C ILE A 220 12.11 -5.64 13.48
N ALA A 221 11.11 -4.91 13.99
CA ALA A 221 11.14 -3.45 14.06
C ALA A 221 12.36 -2.93 14.83
N GLY A 222 12.72 -3.58 15.93
CA GLY A 222 13.95 -3.25 16.70
C GLY A 222 15.25 -3.47 15.91
N LYS A 223 15.24 -4.39 14.94
CA LYS A 223 16.42 -4.72 14.12
C LYS A 223 16.49 -3.93 12.81
N ARG A 224 15.32 -3.73 12.19
CA ARG A 224 15.19 -3.21 10.82
C ARG A 224 14.51 -1.84 10.74
N MET A 225 14.08 -1.24 11.87
CA MET A 225 13.28 -0.02 11.93
C MET A 225 11.96 -0.11 11.12
N ASN A 226 11.52 -1.32 10.83
CA ASN A 226 10.33 -1.68 10.05
C ASN A 226 9.91 -3.09 10.50
N PRO A 227 8.62 -3.38 10.75
CA PRO A 227 7.43 -2.60 10.42
C PRO A 227 7.16 -1.41 11.35
N THR A 228 6.27 -0.51 10.88
CA THR A 228 5.56 0.45 11.73
C THR A 228 4.23 -0.15 12.18
N PHE A 229 3.73 0.31 13.34
CA PHE A 229 2.54 -0.28 13.95
C PHE A 229 1.34 0.64 13.81
N MET A 230 0.19 0.06 13.45
CA MET A 230 -1.09 0.74 13.38
C MET A 230 -2.01 0.17 14.45
N ASN A 231 -2.39 1.01 15.42
CA ASN A 231 -3.31 0.62 16.50
C ASN A 231 -4.76 0.60 15.98
N MET A 232 -5.32 -0.61 15.83
CA MET A 232 -6.68 -0.82 15.37
C MET A 232 -7.74 -0.59 16.46
N ASP A 233 -7.31 -0.48 17.72
CA ASP A 233 -8.19 -0.24 18.87
C ASP A 233 -8.32 1.24 19.23
N SER A 234 -7.61 2.15 18.52
CA SER A 234 -7.88 3.58 18.65
C SER A 234 -9.30 3.90 18.19
N ASP A 235 -9.97 4.85 18.84
CA ASP A 235 -11.35 5.23 18.53
C ASP A 235 -11.55 5.46 17.02
N PHE A 236 -10.58 6.10 16.40
CA PHE A 236 -10.58 6.42 14.99
C PHE A 236 -10.55 5.19 14.06
N ASN A 237 -9.78 4.15 14.39
CA ASN A 237 -9.70 2.92 13.59
C ASN A 237 -10.79 1.93 13.96
N LYS A 238 -11.16 1.89 15.25
CA LYS A 238 -12.16 0.97 15.79
C LYS A 238 -13.52 1.18 15.13
N GLU A 239 -13.92 2.43 14.91
CA GLU A 239 -15.18 2.76 14.24
C GLU A 239 -15.31 2.07 12.87
N TYR A 240 -14.25 2.07 12.06
CA TYR A 240 -14.25 1.40 10.75
C TYR A 240 -14.18 -0.11 10.89
N TYR A 241 -13.35 -0.60 11.80
CA TYR A 241 -13.20 -2.04 12.01
C TYR A 241 -14.51 -2.69 12.46
N ASP A 242 -15.27 -2.04 13.33
CA ASP A 242 -16.57 -2.50 13.81
C ASP A 242 -17.63 -2.51 12.68
N LYS A 243 -17.45 -1.71 11.64
CA LYS A 243 -18.24 -1.74 10.37
C LYS A 243 -17.76 -2.82 9.39
N GLY A 244 -16.75 -3.62 9.73
CA GLY A 244 -16.15 -4.61 8.83
C GLY A 244 -15.14 -4.04 7.82
N ILE A 245 -14.77 -2.76 7.95
CA ILE A 245 -13.78 -2.10 7.12
C ILE A 245 -12.43 -2.18 7.82
N ILE A 246 -11.43 -2.76 7.16
CA ILE A 246 -10.08 -2.84 7.73
C ILE A 246 -9.27 -1.63 7.26
N PRO A 247 -8.98 -0.65 8.14
CA PRO A 247 -8.13 0.48 7.81
C PRO A 247 -6.75 0.07 7.32
N ALA A 248 -6.23 0.82 6.36
CA ALA A 248 -4.89 0.67 5.82
C ALA A 248 -4.29 2.04 5.53
N THR A 249 -2.96 2.11 5.55
CA THR A 249 -2.23 3.31 5.15
C THR A 249 -1.21 3.00 4.07
N MET A 250 -0.80 4.03 3.36
CA MET A 250 0.36 3.98 2.48
C MET A 250 1.64 4.22 3.30
N GLY A 251 2.80 3.94 2.72
CA GLY A 251 4.09 4.12 3.39
C GLY A 251 4.38 5.54 3.87
N CYS A 252 3.81 6.56 3.21
CA CYS A 252 3.80 7.95 3.66
C CYS A 252 2.85 8.21 4.85
N ARG A 253 2.14 7.20 5.34
CA ARG A 253 1.12 7.25 6.42
C ARG A 253 -0.16 7.97 6.03
N THR A 254 -0.40 8.19 4.73
CA THR A 254 -1.69 8.71 4.26
C THR A 254 -2.80 7.73 4.62
N TYR A 255 -3.80 8.23 5.32
CA TYR A 255 -4.97 7.50 5.76
C TYR A 255 -6.20 7.95 4.98
N VAL A 256 -6.91 7.03 4.35
CA VAL A 256 -8.08 7.32 3.52
C VAL A 256 -9.15 6.26 3.82
N CYS A 257 -10.00 6.48 4.82
CA CYS A 257 -11.12 5.58 5.14
C CYS A 257 -12.47 6.26 4.93
N SER A 258 -12.71 7.44 5.53
CA SER A 258 -13.95 8.20 5.31
C SER A 258 -14.12 8.57 3.83
N ASN A 259 -15.36 8.59 3.37
CA ASN A 259 -15.69 8.95 1.99
C ASN A 259 -17.03 9.68 1.89
N ILE A 260 -16.97 10.95 1.56
CA ILE A 260 -18.18 11.78 1.37
C ILE A 260 -18.84 11.57 0.01
N SER A 261 -18.16 10.90 -0.92
CA SER A 261 -18.59 10.72 -2.31
C SER A 261 -18.99 9.28 -2.63
N GLY A 262 -18.91 8.36 -1.67
CA GLY A 262 -19.21 6.95 -1.90
C GLY A 262 -18.95 6.08 -0.66
N GLU A 263 -18.71 4.80 -0.88
CA GLU A 263 -18.45 3.85 0.19
C GLU A 263 -17.14 4.15 0.92
N GLU A 264 -17.15 3.99 2.23
CA GLU A 264 -15.97 4.09 3.10
C GLU A 264 -14.97 2.96 2.84
N GLY A 265 -13.73 3.16 3.26
CA GLY A 265 -12.65 2.18 3.19
C GLY A 265 -11.46 2.64 2.36
N PRO A 266 -10.31 1.97 2.51
CA PRO A 266 -9.07 2.37 1.85
C PRO A 266 -8.91 1.83 0.43
N ALA A 267 -9.52 0.66 0.11
CA ALA A 267 -9.29 -0.06 -1.15
C ALA A 267 -9.70 0.75 -2.38
N GLY A 268 -8.84 0.81 -3.37
CA GLY A 268 -9.03 1.58 -4.60
C GLY A 268 -8.96 3.10 -4.41
N ARG A 269 -8.50 3.58 -3.26
CA ARG A 269 -8.48 5.00 -2.91
C ARG A 269 -7.10 5.47 -2.48
N GLY A 270 -6.84 6.76 -2.62
CA GLY A 270 -5.57 7.33 -2.22
C GLY A 270 -5.59 8.84 -2.14
N ASN A 271 -4.42 9.42 -1.92
CA ASN A 271 -4.23 10.86 -1.97
C ASN A 271 -4.06 11.30 -3.42
N ILE A 272 -4.91 12.20 -3.88
CA ILE A 272 -4.84 12.75 -5.24
C ILE A 272 -3.73 13.77 -5.34
N ALA A 273 -3.66 14.70 -4.39
CA ALA A 273 -2.62 15.72 -4.35
C ALA A 273 -2.43 16.27 -2.94
N PRO A 274 -1.19 16.34 -2.44
CA PRO A 274 -0.84 17.06 -1.22
C PRO A 274 -0.25 18.43 -1.52
N THR A 275 -0.41 19.34 -0.55
CA THR A 275 0.34 20.59 -0.47
C THR A 275 0.71 20.85 0.99
N THR A 276 1.85 21.50 1.25
CA THR A 276 2.38 21.63 2.62
C THR A 276 2.71 23.10 2.95
N ILE A 277 2.18 23.58 4.07
CA ILE A 277 2.44 24.92 4.58
C ILE A 277 3.73 24.92 5.41
N ASN A 278 4.60 25.90 5.18
CA ASN A 278 5.81 26.15 5.96
C ASN A 278 5.45 27.00 7.20
N LEU A 279 5.09 26.35 8.30
CA LEU A 279 4.71 27.06 9.54
C LEU A 279 5.86 27.89 10.14
N PRO A 280 7.14 27.46 10.17
CA PRO A 280 8.25 28.31 10.64
C PRO A 280 8.31 29.66 9.94
N ARG A 281 8.10 29.69 8.64
CA ARG A 281 8.05 30.95 7.90
C ARG A 281 6.89 31.83 8.34
N VAL A 282 5.72 31.26 8.59
CA VAL A 282 4.57 31.99 9.13
C VAL A 282 4.90 32.56 10.51
N GLY A 283 5.53 31.76 11.38
CA GLY A 283 5.97 32.20 12.72
C GLY A 283 6.97 33.38 12.67
N ILE A 284 8.00 33.28 11.83
CA ILE A 284 8.99 34.34 11.64
C ILE A 284 8.34 35.63 11.14
N LEU A 285 7.41 35.56 10.18
CA LEU A 285 6.70 36.70 9.62
C LEU A 285 5.73 37.32 10.62
N ALA A 286 5.24 36.57 11.58
CA ALA A 286 4.38 37.03 12.66
C ALA A 286 5.12 37.93 13.64
N LYS A 287 6.45 37.81 13.80
CA LYS A 287 7.28 38.65 14.69
C LYS A 287 6.78 38.64 16.14
N LYS A 288 6.52 37.44 16.69
CA LYS A 288 6.00 37.22 18.05
C LYS A 288 4.58 37.74 18.32
N ASP A 289 3.83 38.13 17.29
CA ASP A 289 2.42 38.50 17.39
C ASP A 289 1.54 37.26 17.04
N ILE A 290 0.89 36.73 18.06
CA ILE A 290 0.06 35.50 17.91
C ILE A 290 -1.18 35.75 17.03
N ASN A 291 -1.80 36.96 17.10
CA ASN A 291 -2.96 37.30 16.28
C ASN A 291 -2.55 37.40 14.80
N LYS A 292 -1.40 38.03 14.57
CA LYS A 292 -0.83 38.11 13.22
C LYS A 292 -0.44 36.74 12.69
N PHE A 293 0.05 35.82 13.54
CA PHE A 293 0.34 34.45 13.17
C PHE A 293 -0.90 33.72 12.62
N PHE A 294 -2.00 33.75 13.35
CA PHE A 294 -3.23 33.09 12.90
C PHE A 294 -3.81 33.75 11.65
N ASN A 295 -3.79 35.07 11.51
CA ASN A 295 -4.21 35.73 10.28
C ASN A 295 -3.36 35.33 9.06
N LEU A 296 -2.06 35.16 9.23
CA LEU A 296 -1.17 34.69 8.18
C LEU A 296 -1.43 33.21 7.87
N LEU A 297 -1.67 32.40 8.89
CA LEU A 297 -1.99 30.98 8.72
C LEU A 297 -3.30 30.79 7.95
N ASP A 298 -4.35 31.50 8.32
CA ASP A 298 -5.65 31.45 7.61
C ASP A 298 -5.48 31.83 6.14
N ASN A 299 -4.70 32.90 5.87
CA ASN A 299 -4.39 33.26 4.48
C ASN A 299 -3.64 32.12 3.74
N ARG A 300 -2.67 31.44 4.39
CA ARG A 300 -1.93 30.32 3.76
C ARG A 300 -2.82 29.09 3.54
N LEU A 301 -3.75 28.83 4.46
CA LEU A 301 -4.74 27.74 4.30
C LEU A 301 -5.65 28.01 3.10
N GLU A 302 -6.13 29.24 2.94
CA GLU A 302 -6.98 29.61 1.79
C GLU A 302 -6.21 29.48 0.45
N LEU A 303 -4.97 29.94 0.39
CA LEU A 303 -4.12 29.81 -0.79
C LEU A 303 -3.76 28.34 -1.10
N ALA A 304 -3.56 27.52 -0.07
CA ALA A 304 -3.38 26.08 -0.22
C ALA A 304 -4.64 25.43 -0.80
N ARG A 305 -5.82 25.78 -0.28
CA ARG A 305 -7.12 25.33 -0.82
C ARG A 305 -7.29 25.75 -2.27
N GLU A 306 -6.98 26.99 -2.61
CA GLU A 306 -7.04 27.50 -3.99
C GLU A 306 -6.14 26.70 -4.93
N SER A 307 -4.93 26.36 -4.49
CA SER A 307 -3.98 25.57 -5.29
C SER A 307 -4.50 24.16 -5.56
N LEU A 308 -5.11 23.52 -4.57
CA LEU A 308 -5.72 22.18 -4.74
C LEU A 308 -6.94 22.24 -5.66
N LEU A 309 -7.79 23.26 -5.55
CA LEU A 309 -8.90 23.47 -6.48
C LEU A 309 -8.43 23.73 -7.90
N HIS A 310 -7.34 24.49 -8.07
CA HIS A 310 -6.74 24.67 -9.39
C HIS A 310 -6.28 23.33 -9.96
N ARG A 311 -5.55 22.52 -9.15
CA ARG A 311 -5.10 21.19 -9.60
C ARG A 311 -6.27 20.25 -9.92
N TYR A 312 -7.33 20.24 -9.11
CA TYR A 312 -8.56 19.52 -9.41
C TYR A 312 -9.14 19.90 -10.78
N ASN A 313 -9.24 21.20 -11.06
CA ASN A 313 -9.78 21.72 -12.33
C ASN A 313 -8.89 21.38 -13.53
N VAL A 314 -7.61 21.12 -13.31
CA VAL A 314 -6.68 20.64 -14.35
C VAL A 314 -6.87 19.13 -14.54
N LEU A 315 -6.79 18.34 -13.46
CA LEU A 315 -6.83 16.89 -13.51
C LEU A 315 -8.19 16.35 -14.01
N LYS A 316 -9.32 17.00 -13.71
CA LYS A 316 -10.64 16.57 -14.20
C LYS A 316 -10.79 16.61 -15.73
N LYS A 317 -9.85 17.23 -16.45
CA LYS A 317 -9.81 17.24 -17.92
C LYS A 317 -9.18 15.98 -18.48
N LEU A 318 -8.43 15.23 -17.66
CA LEU A 318 -7.89 13.95 -18.05
C LEU A 318 -9.01 12.94 -18.29
N ARG A 319 -8.74 11.99 -19.17
CA ARG A 319 -9.63 10.90 -19.54
C ARG A 319 -9.05 9.58 -19.06
N VAL A 320 -9.89 8.55 -19.01
CA VAL A 320 -9.45 7.19 -18.62
C VAL A 320 -8.25 6.72 -19.43
N LYS A 321 -8.24 6.97 -20.72
CA LYS A 321 -7.11 6.60 -21.62
C LYS A 321 -5.78 7.29 -21.31
N ASP A 322 -5.79 8.40 -20.55
CA ASP A 322 -4.57 9.10 -20.12
C ASP A 322 -3.91 8.43 -18.92
N LEU A 323 -4.67 7.58 -18.18
CA LEU A 323 -4.23 6.75 -17.06
C LEU A 323 -4.70 5.31 -17.27
N PRO A 324 -4.20 4.62 -18.31
CA PRO A 324 -4.78 3.37 -18.82
C PRO A 324 -4.70 2.22 -17.81
N PHE A 325 -3.71 2.20 -16.94
CA PHE A 325 -3.54 1.14 -15.97
C PHE A 325 -4.31 1.41 -14.66
N VAL A 326 -4.03 2.52 -13.97
CA VAL A 326 -4.64 2.75 -12.65
C VAL A 326 -6.14 3.03 -12.74
N VAL A 327 -6.58 3.61 -13.84
CA VAL A 327 -7.99 3.93 -14.09
C VAL A 327 -8.61 2.93 -15.06
N GLY A 328 -7.99 2.70 -16.22
CA GLY A 328 -8.54 1.81 -17.25
C GLY A 328 -8.68 0.36 -16.79
N GLU A 329 -7.77 -0.13 -15.95
CA GLU A 329 -7.86 -1.47 -15.34
C GLU A 329 -8.68 -1.47 -14.02
N GLY A 330 -9.32 -0.37 -13.66
CA GLY A 330 -10.22 -0.34 -12.51
C GLY A 330 -9.53 -0.54 -11.16
N LEU A 331 -8.28 -0.07 -11.00
CA LEU A 331 -7.59 -0.11 -9.71
C LEU A 331 -8.14 0.96 -8.76
N MET A 332 -8.59 2.08 -9.33
CA MET A 332 -9.15 3.20 -8.57
C MET A 332 -10.67 3.11 -8.47
N LYS A 333 -11.20 3.31 -7.27
CA LYS A 333 -12.64 3.34 -7.00
C LYS A 333 -13.31 4.48 -7.78
N GLY A 334 -14.44 4.18 -8.39
CA GLY A 334 -15.17 5.11 -9.27
C GLY A 334 -14.81 4.99 -10.74
N SER A 335 -13.89 4.06 -11.10
CA SER A 335 -13.52 3.78 -12.50
C SER A 335 -14.31 2.62 -13.13
N GLU A 336 -15.09 1.89 -12.36
CA GLU A 336 -15.64 0.57 -12.71
C GLU A 336 -16.51 0.57 -13.97
N ASN A 337 -17.13 1.71 -14.28
CA ASN A 337 -18.06 1.85 -15.43
C ASN A 337 -17.62 2.94 -16.41
N LEU A 338 -16.38 3.43 -16.30
CA LEU A 338 -15.89 4.48 -17.17
C LEU A 338 -15.35 3.91 -18.49
N LEU A 339 -15.65 4.59 -19.59
CA LEU A 339 -15.11 4.30 -20.90
C LEU A 339 -13.81 5.09 -21.15
N PRO A 340 -12.96 4.68 -22.12
CA PRO A 340 -11.66 5.31 -22.37
C PRO A 340 -11.69 6.84 -22.55
N ASP A 341 -12.77 7.37 -23.12
CA ASP A 341 -12.92 8.81 -23.38
C ASP A 341 -13.67 9.58 -22.28
N ASP A 342 -14.09 8.90 -21.21
CA ASP A 342 -14.74 9.53 -20.06
C ASP A 342 -13.74 10.31 -19.20
N SER A 343 -14.25 11.35 -18.52
CA SER A 343 -13.46 12.10 -17.55
C SER A 343 -13.17 11.27 -16.31
N ILE A 344 -11.96 11.46 -15.73
CA ILE A 344 -11.59 10.84 -14.44
C ILE A 344 -12.19 11.57 -13.22
N GLU A 345 -13.06 12.56 -13.43
CA GLU A 345 -13.64 13.34 -12.31
C GLU A 345 -14.30 12.47 -11.22
N PRO A 346 -15.05 11.39 -11.53
CA PRO A 346 -15.60 10.50 -10.51
C PRO A 346 -14.55 9.92 -9.56
N ILE A 347 -13.34 9.62 -10.07
CA ILE A 347 -12.23 9.09 -9.31
C ILE A 347 -11.62 10.16 -8.41
N LEU A 348 -11.46 11.39 -8.91
CA LEU A 348 -10.91 12.51 -8.14
C LEU A 348 -11.76 12.81 -6.91
N LYS A 349 -13.08 12.53 -6.96
CA LYS A 349 -14.01 12.68 -5.84
C LYS A 349 -13.88 11.57 -4.79
N GLN A 350 -13.33 10.41 -5.14
CA GLN A 350 -13.13 9.31 -4.21
C GLN A 350 -11.82 9.44 -3.40
N GLY A 351 -10.84 10.20 -3.90
CA GLY A 351 -9.56 10.38 -3.25
C GLY A 351 -9.53 11.55 -2.27
N SER A 352 -8.47 11.64 -1.47
CA SER A 352 -8.22 12.75 -0.56
C SER A 352 -7.40 13.85 -1.21
N TRP A 353 -7.66 15.09 -0.79
CA TRP A 353 -6.91 16.29 -1.15
C TRP A 353 -6.35 16.86 0.15
N ALA A 354 -5.03 16.81 0.34
CA ALA A 354 -4.42 17.02 1.63
C ALA A 354 -3.72 18.38 1.73
N ILE A 355 -3.98 19.10 2.81
CA ILE A 355 -3.17 20.26 3.25
C ILE A 355 -2.37 19.79 4.45
N GLY A 356 -1.04 19.71 4.28
CA GLY A 356 -0.10 19.38 5.33
C GLY A 356 0.59 20.61 5.88
N PHE A 357 1.39 20.40 6.92
CA PHE A 357 2.26 21.44 7.49
C PHE A 357 3.52 20.80 8.08
N ILE A 358 4.58 21.59 8.19
CA ILE A 358 5.83 21.19 8.84
C ILE A 358 6.29 22.24 9.84
N GLY A 359 7.18 21.83 10.77
CA GLY A 359 7.95 22.74 11.58
C GLY A 359 7.19 23.38 12.74
N ILE A 360 6.34 22.61 13.45
CA ILE A 360 5.61 23.12 14.62
C ILE A 360 6.58 23.60 15.72
N ALA A 361 7.62 22.81 16.03
CA ALA A 361 8.59 23.14 17.08
C ALA A 361 9.34 24.43 16.76
N GLU A 362 9.81 24.59 15.53
CA GLU A 362 10.50 25.80 15.07
C GLU A 362 9.54 27.00 15.04
N THR A 363 8.28 26.77 14.72
CA THR A 363 7.24 27.82 14.76
C THR A 363 7.02 28.34 16.17
N LEU A 364 6.90 27.42 17.15
CA LEU A 364 6.75 27.80 18.57
C LEU A 364 7.97 28.57 19.10
N THR A 365 9.17 28.22 18.60
CA THR A 365 10.40 28.93 18.94
C THR A 365 10.41 30.34 18.34
N ALA A 366 9.84 30.53 17.16
CA ALA A 366 9.80 31.82 16.47
C ALA A 366 8.72 32.78 17.03
N LEU A 367 7.67 32.24 17.68
CA LEU A 367 6.59 32.99 18.34
C LEU A 367 6.95 33.34 19.76
#